data_11fd8909d7974dfac8101b06ba6e9d1c
#
_entry.id   11fd8909d7974dfac8101b06ba6e9d1c
#
_cell.length_a   1.000
_cell.length_b   1.000
_cell.length_c   1.000
_cell.angle_alpha   90.00
_cell.angle_beta   90.00
_cell.angle_gamma   90.00
#
_symmetry.space_group_name_H-M   'P 1'
#
loop_
_entity.id
_entity.type
_entity.pdbx_description
1 polymer ?
#
loop_
_entity_poly.entity_id
_entity_poly.type
_entity_poly.pdbx_seq_one_letter_code
_entity_poly.pdbx_strand_id
1 'polypeptide(L)'
;MSQARRLAAGGHVDRARNLSFRFDGRSYAGHPGDTLASALLANGVRLVGRSFKYHRPRGIFSAGVEEPNALVELREGAWREPNTRATVVELFDGLVAASQNHRGSLAFDWMAVNGLLAPWLGAGFYYKTFMWPAAFWERVYEPLIRRAAGLGRAS
;
A
#
# COMPACT_ATOMS: atom_id res chain seq x y z
N MET A 1 -6.23 -10.56 20.40
CA MET A 1 -7.24 -10.49 19.31
C MET A 1 -7.23 -11.80 18.56
N SER A 2 -8.39 -12.40 18.27
CA SER A 2 -8.44 -13.67 17.55
C SER A 2 -8.16 -13.42 16.06
N GLN A 3 -7.17 -14.12 15.48
CA GLN A 3 -6.89 -14.11 14.05
C GLN A 3 -7.86 -15.08 13.35
N ALA A 4 -9.11 -14.69 13.24
CA ALA A 4 -10.21 -15.53 12.78
C ALA A 4 -10.03 -16.14 11.37
N ARG A 5 -9.02 -15.67 10.60
CA ARG A 5 -8.73 -16.14 9.24
C ARG A 5 -7.40 -16.88 9.14
N ARG A 6 -6.77 -17.18 10.25
CA ARG A 6 -5.55 -17.97 10.27
C ARG A 6 -5.91 -19.46 10.32
N LEU A 7 -5.25 -20.24 9.47
CA LEU A 7 -5.30 -21.71 9.57
C LEU A 7 -4.65 -22.16 10.88
N ALA A 8 -5.26 -23.16 11.52
CA ALA A 8 -4.78 -23.70 12.79
C ALA A 8 -3.40 -24.40 12.67
N ALA A 9 -3.09 -24.92 11.50
CA ALA A 9 -1.85 -25.64 11.22
C ALA A 9 -1.33 -25.33 9.80
N GLY A 10 -0.10 -25.74 9.52
CA GLY A 10 0.57 -25.55 8.21
C GLY A 10 1.35 -24.25 8.11
N GLY A 11 2.18 -24.14 7.06
CA GLY A 11 3.09 -23.04 6.81
C GLY A 11 4.31 -23.00 7.75
N HIS A 12 5.22 -22.08 7.48
CA HIS A 12 6.46 -21.86 8.25
C HIS A 12 6.30 -20.78 9.33
N VAL A 13 5.13 -20.73 9.98
CA VAL A 13 4.79 -19.71 10.97
C VAL A 13 4.99 -20.28 12.37
N ASP A 14 5.80 -19.61 13.20
CA ASP A 14 5.99 -19.95 14.62
C ASP A 14 4.84 -19.39 15.46
N ARG A 15 3.80 -20.19 15.69
CA ARG A 15 2.60 -19.82 16.43
C ARG A 15 2.79 -19.71 17.94
N ALA A 16 3.92 -20.19 18.46
CA ALA A 16 4.23 -20.08 19.90
C ALA A 16 4.63 -18.66 20.30
N ARG A 17 5.08 -17.86 19.34
CA ARG A 17 5.52 -16.47 19.56
C ARG A 17 4.56 -15.49 18.89
N ASN A 18 4.26 -14.42 19.58
CA ASN A 18 3.46 -13.32 19.05
C ASN A 18 4.35 -12.11 18.74
N LEU A 19 4.06 -11.46 17.62
CA LEU A 19 4.61 -10.18 17.22
C LEU A 19 3.47 -9.15 17.20
N SER A 20 3.79 -7.91 17.54
CA SER A 20 2.87 -6.78 17.43
C SER A 20 3.32 -5.85 16.31
N PHE A 21 2.40 -5.41 15.46
CA PHE A 21 2.68 -4.47 14.40
C PHE A 21 1.54 -3.47 14.22
N ARG A 22 1.80 -2.39 13.53
CA ARG A 22 0.80 -1.34 13.27
C ARG A 22 0.58 -1.15 11.78
N PHE A 23 -0.70 -1.07 11.41
CA PHE A 23 -1.11 -0.71 10.05
C PHE A 23 -2.21 0.35 10.10
N ASP A 24 -2.01 1.47 9.42
CA ASP A 24 -2.89 2.66 9.44
C ASP A 24 -3.26 3.10 10.88
N GLY A 25 -2.27 3.08 11.77
CA GLY A 25 -2.41 3.48 13.16
C GLY A 25 -3.08 2.45 14.09
N ARG A 26 -3.59 1.34 13.55
CA ARG A 26 -4.19 0.25 14.35
C ARG A 26 -3.14 -0.82 14.65
N SER A 27 -3.18 -1.36 15.86
CA SER A 27 -2.31 -2.48 16.27
C SER A 27 -2.94 -3.82 15.91
N TYR A 28 -2.09 -4.72 15.43
CA TYR A 28 -2.43 -6.08 15.03
C TYR A 28 -1.41 -7.05 15.60
N ALA A 29 -1.78 -8.33 15.69
CA ALA A 29 -0.88 -9.41 16.07
C ALA A 29 -0.52 -10.27 14.85
N GLY A 30 0.69 -10.80 14.86
CA GLY A 30 1.19 -11.78 13.89
C GLY A 30 2.17 -12.71 14.56
N HIS A 31 2.90 -13.49 13.77
CA HIS A 31 3.87 -14.47 14.27
C HIS A 31 5.17 -14.40 13.46
N PRO A 32 6.31 -14.84 14.00
CA PRO A 32 7.52 -15.03 13.20
C PRO A 32 7.26 -15.98 12.03
N GLY A 33 7.79 -15.64 10.86
CA GLY A 33 7.52 -16.34 9.60
C GLY A 33 6.32 -15.81 8.81
N ASP A 34 5.53 -14.91 9.38
CA ASP A 34 4.55 -14.14 8.60
C ASP A 34 5.25 -13.09 7.73
N THR A 35 4.68 -12.83 6.56
CA THR A 35 4.87 -11.55 5.87
C THR A 35 3.83 -10.54 6.39
N LEU A 36 4.06 -9.26 6.16
CA LEU A 36 3.07 -8.24 6.48
C LEU A 36 1.71 -8.55 5.83
N ALA A 37 1.72 -9.04 4.58
CA ALA A 37 0.50 -9.43 3.86
C ALA A 37 -0.23 -10.58 4.55
N SER A 38 0.48 -11.67 4.92
CA SER A 38 -0.14 -12.83 5.57
C SER A 38 -0.71 -12.46 6.93
N ALA A 39 0.00 -11.64 7.70
CA ALA A 39 -0.46 -11.16 9.00
C ALA A 39 -1.71 -10.26 8.87
N LEU A 40 -1.76 -9.36 7.88
CA LEU A 40 -2.94 -8.53 7.61
C LEU A 40 -4.15 -9.39 7.25
N LEU A 41 -3.98 -10.38 6.34
CA LEU A 41 -5.06 -11.32 5.98
C LEU A 41 -5.55 -12.12 7.18
N ALA A 42 -4.64 -12.63 8.02
CA ALA A 42 -4.99 -13.37 9.23
C ALA A 42 -5.88 -12.55 10.18
N ASN A 43 -5.63 -11.24 10.25
CA ASN A 43 -6.42 -10.28 11.03
C ASN A 43 -7.68 -9.77 10.29
N GLY A 44 -7.97 -10.27 9.09
CA GLY A 44 -9.15 -9.90 8.31
C GLY A 44 -9.01 -8.60 7.52
N VAL A 45 -7.82 -8.01 7.46
CA VAL A 45 -7.55 -6.82 6.65
C VAL A 45 -7.38 -7.23 5.19
N ARG A 46 -8.34 -6.87 4.35
CA ARG A 46 -8.36 -7.22 2.92
C ARG A 46 -8.00 -6.06 2.02
N LEU A 47 -8.31 -4.85 2.44
CA LEU A 47 -8.02 -3.63 1.72
C LEU A 47 -6.72 -3.05 2.27
N VAL A 48 -5.70 -2.91 1.44
CA VAL A 48 -4.36 -2.49 1.87
C VAL A 48 -3.84 -1.24 1.15
N GLY A 49 -4.53 -0.80 0.12
CA GLY A 49 -4.17 0.40 -0.61
C GLY A 49 -5.21 0.77 -1.68
N ARG A 50 -4.91 1.80 -2.43
CA ARG A 50 -5.69 2.19 -3.61
C ARG A 50 -4.78 2.40 -4.81
N SER A 51 -5.36 2.30 -6.02
CA SER A 51 -4.59 2.57 -7.23
C SER A 51 -4.35 4.08 -7.38
N PHE A 52 -3.18 4.44 -7.89
CA PHE A 52 -2.78 5.84 -8.02
C PHE A 52 -3.74 6.67 -8.90
N LYS A 53 -4.13 6.16 -10.07
CA LYS A 53 -4.89 6.93 -11.06
C LYS A 53 -6.38 7.04 -10.74
N TYR A 54 -7.01 5.90 -10.48
CA TYR A 54 -8.47 5.83 -10.32
C TYR A 54 -8.91 5.60 -8.87
N HIS A 55 -7.97 5.52 -7.95
CA HIS A 55 -8.24 5.25 -6.54
C HIS A 55 -9.08 3.98 -6.28
N ARG A 56 -8.96 3.01 -7.18
CA ARG A 56 -9.65 1.71 -7.05
C ARG A 56 -9.11 0.94 -5.84
N PRO A 57 -9.97 0.26 -5.07
CA PRO A 57 -9.54 -0.56 -3.95
C PRO A 57 -8.51 -1.61 -4.38
N ARG A 58 -7.45 -1.79 -3.58
CA ARG A 58 -6.37 -2.75 -3.79
C ARG A 58 -6.23 -3.65 -2.58
N GLY A 59 -6.33 -4.94 -2.80
CA GLY A 59 -6.08 -5.99 -1.81
C GLY A 59 -4.79 -6.74 -2.12
N ILE A 60 -4.61 -7.89 -1.47
CA ILE A 60 -3.52 -8.82 -1.68
C ILE A 60 -3.96 -9.82 -2.76
N PHE A 61 -3.24 -9.89 -3.86
CA PHE A 61 -3.57 -10.70 -5.02
C PHE A 61 -2.72 -11.98 -5.11
N SER A 62 -1.43 -11.89 -4.76
CA SER A 62 -0.49 -12.99 -4.82
C SER A 62 0.26 -13.16 -3.50
N ALA A 63 1.20 -14.12 -3.43
CA ALA A 63 1.94 -14.43 -2.20
C ALA A 63 3.41 -14.02 -2.24
N GLY A 64 3.93 -13.56 -3.36
CA GLY A 64 5.37 -13.36 -3.57
C GLY A 64 5.73 -11.99 -4.16
N VAL A 65 6.87 -11.95 -4.81
CA VAL A 65 7.44 -10.76 -5.43
C VAL A 65 6.64 -10.25 -6.64
N GLU A 66 5.78 -11.07 -7.19
CA GLU A 66 4.89 -10.75 -8.32
C GLU A 66 3.65 -9.95 -7.89
N GLU A 67 3.47 -9.65 -6.59
CA GLU A 67 2.31 -8.92 -6.06
C GLU A 67 2.20 -7.52 -6.67
N PRO A 68 1.13 -7.23 -7.45
CA PRO A 68 0.98 -5.95 -8.12
C PRO A 68 0.16 -4.91 -7.34
N ASN A 69 -0.59 -5.33 -6.34
CA ASN A 69 -1.63 -4.51 -5.71
C ASN A 69 -1.34 -4.10 -4.26
N ALA A 70 -0.72 -5.00 -3.48
CA ALA A 70 -0.48 -4.80 -2.05
C ALA A 70 0.76 -3.95 -1.80
N LEU A 71 0.77 -2.74 -2.35
CA LEU A 71 1.84 -1.77 -2.14
C LEU A 71 1.50 -0.91 -0.94
N VAL A 72 2.40 -0.86 0.02
CA VAL A 72 2.27 -0.12 1.29
C VAL A 72 3.46 0.80 1.50
N GLU A 73 3.35 1.71 2.45
CA GLU A 73 4.45 2.53 2.92
C GLU A 73 4.96 1.98 4.25
N LEU A 74 6.24 1.60 4.30
CA LEU A 74 6.90 1.28 5.58
C LEU A 74 7.34 2.57 6.27
N ARG A 75 7.29 2.57 7.59
CA ARG A 75 7.61 3.72 8.43
C ARG A 75 8.55 3.33 9.56
N GLU A 76 9.69 4.01 9.62
CA GLU A 76 10.63 3.89 10.72
C GLU A 76 11.07 5.29 11.17
N GLY A 77 10.57 5.74 12.33
CA GLY A 77 10.80 7.11 12.78
C GLY A 77 10.33 8.13 11.74
N ALA A 78 11.27 8.93 11.23
CA ALA A 78 11.02 9.90 10.16
C ALA A 78 11.12 9.30 8.74
N TRP A 79 11.72 8.12 8.61
CA TRP A 79 11.95 7.48 7.32
C TRP A 79 10.67 6.87 6.74
N ARG A 80 10.54 6.95 5.43
CA ARG A 80 9.38 6.45 4.68
C ARG A 80 9.84 5.69 3.45
N GLU A 81 9.38 4.46 3.31
CA GLU A 81 9.60 3.64 2.12
C GLU A 81 8.26 3.33 1.45
N PRO A 82 7.88 4.12 0.43
CA PRO A 82 6.65 3.90 -0.30
C PRO A 82 6.77 2.75 -1.31
N ASN A 83 5.62 2.25 -1.77
CA ASN A 83 5.49 1.24 -2.82
C ASN A 83 6.18 -0.10 -2.52
N THR A 84 6.34 -0.43 -1.24
CA THR A 84 6.89 -1.71 -0.81
C THR A 84 5.79 -2.77 -0.84
N ARG A 85 6.08 -3.93 -1.44
CA ARG A 85 5.13 -5.04 -1.50
C ARG A 85 4.97 -5.68 -0.13
N ALA A 86 3.78 -5.68 0.42
CA ALA A 86 3.49 -6.27 1.72
C ALA A 86 3.79 -7.79 1.79
N THR A 87 3.84 -8.46 0.63
CA THR A 87 4.12 -9.90 0.49
C THR A 87 5.59 -10.26 0.63
N VAL A 88 6.51 -9.29 0.52
CA VAL A 88 7.96 -9.53 0.67
C VAL A 88 8.53 -8.92 1.96
N VAL A 89 7.72 -8.21 2.72
CA VAL A 89 8.11 -7.66 4.01
C VAL A 89 7.95 -8.75 5.07
N GLU A 90 9.06 -9.22 5.63
CA GLU A 90 9.03 -10.11 6.80
C GLU A 90 8.47 -9.35 8.02
N LEU A 91 7.58 -9.99 8.75
CA LEU A 91 6.99 -9.40 9.94
C LEU A 91 7.98 -9.42 11.11
N PHE A 92 8.20 -8.28 11.73
CA PHE A 92 8.97 -8.15 12.96
C PHE A 92 8.19 -7.34 14.00
N ASP A 93 8.59 -7.46 15.26
CA ASP A 93 7.92 -6.76 16.35
C ASP A 93 8.12 -5.24 16.25
N GLY A 94 7.04 -4.50 16.38
CA GLY A 94 7.05 -3.04 16.23
C GLY A 94 6.99 -2.51 14.81
N LEU A 95 6.90 -3.37 13.76
CA LEU A 95 6.75 -2.91 12.38
C LEU A 95 5.60 -1.91 12.24
N VAL A 96 5.84 -0.81 11.54
CA VAL A 96 4.83 0.20 11.23
C VAL A 96 4.69 0.33 9.72
N ALA A 97 3.48 0.15 9.24
CA ALA A 97 3.15 0.33 7.84
C ALA A 97 1.86 1.16 7.66
N ALA A 98 1.70 1.73 6.50
CA ALA A 98 0.51 2.49 6.13
C ALA A 98 0.07 2.17 4.70
N SER A 99 -1.23 2.29 4.48
CA SER A 99 -1.82 2.24 3.15
C SER A 99 -1.48 3.48 2.33
N GLN A 100 -1.56 3.35 1.00
CA GLN A 100 -1.19 4.41 0.07
C GLN A 100 -2.32 4.81 -0.87
N ASN A 101 -2.13 5.96 -1.54
CA ASN A 101 -2.95 6.47 -2.63
C ASN A 101 -4.43 6.68 -2.26
N HIS A 102 -4.71 7.19 -1.06
CA HIS A 102 -6.05 7.62 -0.68
C HIS A 102 -6.06 9.03 -0.14
N ARG A 103 -7.22 9.69 -0.20
CA ARG A 103 -7.49 10.99 0.40
C ARG A 103 -8.72 10.88 1.29
N GLY A 104 -8.53 11.03 2.58
CA GLY A 104 -9.49 10.70 3.62
C GLY A 104 -9.10 9.40 4.30
N SER A 105 -9.93 8.38 4.26
CA SER A 105 -9.59 7.05 4.79
C SER A 105 -9.43 6.03 3.67
N LEU A 106 -8.76 4.91 3.96
CA LEU A 106 -8.63 3.81 3.01
C LEU A 106 -9.99 3.24 2.58
N ALA A 107 -10.96 3.18 3.51
CA ALA A 107 -12.32 2.71 3.22
C ALA A 107 -13.14 3.75 2.45
N PHE A 108 -13.01 5.02 2.82
CA PHE A 108 -13.73 6.13 2.19
C PHE A 108 -12.73 7.14 1.61
N ASP A 109 -12.48 7.02 0.32
CA ASP A 109 -11.56 7.86 -0.42
C ASP A 109 -12.35 8.73 -1.41
N TRP A 110 -12.39 10.04 -1.14
CA TRP A 110 -13.12 10.98 -1.98
C TRP A 110 -12.50 11.18 -3.37
N MET A 111 -11.22 10.86 -3.56
CA MET A 111 -10.57 10.84 -4.88
C MET A 111 -11.02 9.64 -5.74
N ALA A 112 -11.77 8.69 -5.18
CA ALA A 112 -12.36 7.59 -5.97
C ALA A 112 -13.32 8.07 -7.06
N VAL A 113 -13.77 9.34 -7.00
CA VAL A 113 -14.51 10.02 -8.08
C VAL A 113 -13.74 9.98 -9.41
N ASN A 114 -12.41 9.90 -9.40
CA ASN A 114 -11.59 9.71 -10.59
C ASN A 114 -11.97 8.45 -11.40
N GLY A 115 -12.56 7.47 -10.73
CA GLY A 115 -13.09 6.29 -11.40
C GLY A 115 -14.26 6.58 -12.33
N LEU A 116 -15.06 7.61 -12.04
CA LEU A 116 -16.16 8.07 -12.91
C LEU A 116 -15.63 8.76 -14.16
N LEU A 117 -14.46 9.37 -14.08
CA LEU A 117 -13.77 10.02 -15.18
C LEU A 117 -12.96 9.04 -16.04
N ALA A 118 -12.97 7.75 -15.72
CA ALA A 118 -12.18 6.72 -16.41
C ALA A 118 -12.32 6.72 -17.94
N PRO A 119 -13.50 6.94 -18.54
CA PRO A 119 -13.65 6.99 -20.00
C PRO A 119 -12.81 8.09 -20.68
N TRP A 120 -12.61 9.21 -19.98
CA TRP A 120 -11.82 10.35 -20.48
C TRP A 120 -10.33 10.28 -20.09
N LEU A 121 -10.02 9.54 -19.04
CA LEU A 121 -8.65 9.36 -18.53
C LEU A 121 -8.00 8.11 -19.15
N GLY A 122 -7.98 7.98 -20.47
CA GLY A 122 -7.41 6.82 -21.17
C GLY A 122 -5.94 6.53 -20.80
N ALA A 123 -5.38 5.45 -21.32
CA ALA A 123 -3.97 5.13 -21.15
C ALA A 123 -3.09 6.27 -21.69
N GLY A 124 -2.04 6.65 -20.94
CA GLY A 124 -1.11 7.69 -21.34
C GLY A 124 -1.67 9.12 -21.33
N PHE A 125 -2.85 9.35 -20.69
CA PHE A 125 -3.45 10.69 -20.66
C PHE A 125 -2.49 11.76 -20.13
N TYR A 126 -1.65 11.43 -19.15
CA TYR A 126 -0.72 12.37 -18.54
C TYR A 126 0.42 12.76 -19.51
N TYR A 127 0.85 11.88 -20.40
CA TYR A 127 1.79 12.25 -21.46
C TYR A 127 1.19 13.27 -22.42
N LYS A 128 -0.11 13.17 -22.70
CA LYS A 128 -0.81 14.11 -23.57
C LYS A 128 -1.14 15.41 -22.85
N THR A 129 -1.46 15.35 -21.56
CA THR A 129 -1.93 16.50 -20.78
C THR A 129 -0.78 17.35 -20.25
N PHE A 130 0.33 16.71 -19.80
CA PHE A 130 1.44 17.40 -19.13
C PHE A 130 2.67 17.61 -20.03
N MET A 131 2.57 17.36 -21.32
CA MET A 131 3.68 17.58 -22.26
C MET A 131 3.76 18.99 -22.78
N TRP A 132 2.77 19.84 -22.51
CA TRP A 132 2.77 21.21 -22.96
C TRP A 132 2.41 22.18 -21.81
N PRO A 133 3.18 23.28 -21.62
CA PRO A 133 4.51 23.56 -22.22
C PRO A 133 5.59 22.60 -21.69
N ALA A 134 6.45 22.11 -22.57
CA ALA A 134 7.48 21.13 -22.23
C ALA A 134 8.43 21.61 -21.11
N ALA A 135 8.71 22.92 -21.03
CA ALA A 135 9.54 23.53 -20.00
C ALA A 135 8.98 23.39 -18.57
N PHE A 136 7.70 23.04 -18.44
CA PHE A 136 7.06 22.87 -17.11
C PHE A 136 7.18 21.44 -16.59
N TRP A 137 7.66 20.50 -17.43
CA TRP A 137 7.74 19.12 -17.02
C TRP A 137 8.57 18.94 -15.74
N GLU A 138 9.82 19.34 -15.76
CA GLU A 138 10.73 19.14 -14.63
C GLU A 138 10.39 20.00 -13.40
N ARG A 139 9.91 21.22 -13.63
CA ARG A 139 9.72 22.21 -12.56
C ARG A 139 8.33 22.15 -11.91
N VAL A 140 7.33 21.69 -12.62
CA VAL A 140 5.93 21.75 -12.16
C VAL A 140 5.29 20.37 -12.17
N TYR A 141 5.23 19.72 -13.34
CA TYR A 141 4.43 18.49 -13.48
C TYR A 141 5.08 17.30 -12.77
N GLU A 142 6.37 17.06 -12.95
CA GLU A 142 7.07 15.94 -12.31
C GLU A 142 7.03 16.03 -10.78
N PRO A 143 7.36 17.16 -10.13
CA PRO A 143 7.25 17.28 -8.68
C PRO A 143 5.83 17.08 -8.15
N LEU A 144 4.80 17.57 -8.86
CA LEU A 144 3.42 17.37 -8.47
C LEU A 144 2.98 15.90 -8.60
N ILE A 145 3.36 15.24 -9.70
CA ILE A 145 3.05 13.83 -9.94
C ILE A 145 3.78 12.96 -8.92
N ARG A 146 5.06 13.21 -8.68
CA ARG A 146 5.87 12.51 -7.67
C ARG A 146 5.23 12.62 -6.28
N ARG A 147 4.86 13.83 -5.87
CA ARG A 147 4.20 14.05 -4.58
C ARG A 147 2.84 13.36 -4.51
N ALA A 148 2.06 13.43 -5.57
CA ALA A 148 0.75 12.77 -5.63
C ALA A 148 0.87 11.25 -5.60
N ALA A 149 1.93 10.68 -6.19
CA ALA A 149 2.22 9.25 -6.17
C ALA A 149 2.81 8.76 -4.83
N GLY A 150 3.09 9.65 -3.88
CA GLY A 150 3.69 9.26 -2.60
C GLY A 150 5.15 8.80 -2.71
N LEU A 151 5.84 9.11 -3.81
CA LEU A 151 7.21 8.63 -4.06
C LEU A 151 8.27 9.32 -3.19
N GLY A 152 7.90 10.34 -2.41
CA GLY A 152 8.82 11.01 -1.52
C GLY A 152 9.98 11.72 -2.24
N ARG A 153 11.01 12.08 -1.48
CA ARG A 153 12.30 12.53 -2.02
C ARG A 153 13.24 11.33 -2.05
N ALA A 154 13.95 11.15 -3.13
CA ALA A 154 15.09 10.24 -3.14
C ALA A 154 16.08 10.68 -2.04
N SER A 155 16.49 9.73 -1.24
CA SER A 155 17.52 9.94 -0.21
C SER A 155 18.88 10.17 -0.85
#